data_38ab8950436d4857359d40176b191f34
#
_entry.id   38ab8950436d4857359d40176b191f34
#
_cell.length_a   1.000
_cell.length_b   1.000
_cell.length_c   1.000
_cell.angle_alpha   90.00
_cell.angle_beta   90.00
_cell.angle_gamma   90.00
#
_symmetry.space_group_name_H-M   'P 1'
#
loop_
_entity.id
_entity.type
_entity.pdbx_description
1 polymer ?
#
loop_
_entity_poly.entity_id
_entity_poly.type
_entity_poly.pdbx_seq_one_letter_code
_entity_poly.pdbx_strand_id
1 'polypeptide(L)'
;MNPPRCLRPLFSLLVLLAGAAAAGAATTAPSLVVVISVDQLRADYLERFAPYFSDDGFNRLAREGLTFADSHYRHSLTKTGPGHAVMLTGVHANIHGIIANEWLLRTWPALEQVNCVEDRDSPLVGAAPITVRSPGGVLEAKTGRSPRHLLASTVGDQLKLRYGPAAKVFGVADKDRAAILMTGKLADGAYWTESGRVVTSTFYRAELPTYFTAFNAEQRVEQCFGREWTRLLDPKIYEAVQGPDDAEGEASEAGLTRTFPKRIDGGQKTIGKDFYEAYDHTPWDNELVADMARELIVNEKLGQADGAPDLLAVGFSQTDKVGHGYGPDSHEIMDAIVRLDRTIADLLKFIDGKVGLKNCTIVLTADHGVAPLPERIQAMSRDVATGRVKGADIDQQVFAALDAKFGALSGGERWAARDGLGYHLNPAALAQKQLAPEALENAVREAVLQHPAVAAAYTRTRLADPAPLNRVGEAMRLSYFPPRSPDVMTVLKPYFIDRATPGTTHGTPYDYDNHVPLLWFGVGVKPGVRTERVGIDDLAPTLAHILGVPEPPLAEGRVLF
;
A
#
# COMPACT_ATOMS: atom_id res chain seq x y z
N MET A 1 41.02 -85.42 7.02
CA MET A 1 39.90 -85.72 6.10
C MET A 1 38.71 -84.86 6.51
N ASN A 2 38.49 -83.78 5.81
CA ASN A 2 37.35 -82.87 6.04
C ASN A 2 36.27 -83.12 4.97
N PRO A 3 35.00 -83.18 5.30
CA PRO A 3 33.93 -83.30 4.32
C PRO A 3 33.51 -81.92 3.76
N PRO A 4 32.86 -81.84 2.60
CA PRO A 4 32.63 -80.61 1.85
C PRO A 4 31.40 -79.86 2.33
N ARG A 5 31.47 -78.50 2.27
CA ARG A 5 30.38 -77.58 2.55
C ARG A 5 29.41 -77.48 1.38
N CYS A 6 28.14 -77.81 1.63
CA CYS A 6 27.01 -77.49 0.73
C CYS A 6 26.70 -76.03 0.70
N LEU A 7 26.71 -75.38 -0.47
CA LEU A 7 26.15 -74.11 -0.76
C LEU A 7 24.61 -74.19 -0.93
N ARG A 8 23.86 -73.41 -0.16
CA ARG A 8 22.42 -73.16 -0.39
C ARG A 8 22.28 -71.89 -1.17
N PRO A 9 21.43 -71.78 -2.21
CA PRO A 9 21.13 -70.54 -2.87
C PRO A 9 20.10 -69.74 -2.08
N LEU A 10 20.39 -68.44 -1.79
CA LEU A 10 19.44 -67.49 -1.32
C LEU A 10 18.58 -67.00 -2.50
N PHE A 11 17.30 -67.29 -2.47
CA PHE A 11 16.29 -66.58 -3.30
C PHE A 11 15.96 -65.26 -2.66
N SER A 12 16.41 -64.19 -3.30
CA SER A 12 15.98 -62.82 -2.94
C SER A 12 14.62 -62.51 -3.58
N LEU A 13 13.58 -62.42 -2.77
CA LEU A 13 12.24 -61.99 -3.18
C LEU A 13 12.24 -60.49 -3.29
N LEU A 14 12.26 -59.96 -4.52
CA LEU A 14 12.09 -58.52 -4.80
C LEU A 14 10.59 -58.18 -4.74
N VAL A 15 10.13 -57.55 -3.65
CA VAL A 15 8.78 -57.01 -3.57
C VAL A 15 8.78 -55.63 -4.24
N LEU A 16 8.24 -55.53 -5.44
CA LEU A 16 7.91 -54.28 -6.10
C LEU A 16 6.68 -53.68 -5.42
N LEU A 17 6.88 -52.69 -4.54
CA LEU A 17 5.84 -51.78 -4.09
C LEU A 17 5.54 -50.78 -5.23
N ALA A 18 4.51 -51.07 -6.02
CA ALA A 18 3.89 -50.10 -6.90
C ALA A 18 3.13 -49.06 -6.04
N GLY A 19 3.81 -47.98 -5.67
CA GLY A 19 3.16 -46.81 -5.12
C GLY A 19 2.29 -46.14 -6.21
N ALA A 20 0.98 -46.34 -6.16
CA ALA A 20 0.06 -45.51 -6.93
C ALA A 20 0.14 -44.11 -6.35
N ALA A 21 0.96 -43.25 -6.94
CA ALA A 21 0.83 -41.83 -6.77
C ALA A 21 -0.53 -41.44 -7.34
N ALA A 22 -1.47 -41.04 -6.47
CA ALA A 22 -2.66 -40.36 -6.89
C ALA A 22 -2.19 -39.09 -7.60
N ALA A 23 -2.20 -39.11 -8.93
CA ALA A 23 -2.08 -37.90 -9.73
C ALA A 23 -3.32 -37.07 -9.45
N GLY A 24 -3.28 -36.22 -8.42
CA GLY A 24 -4.14 -35.06 -8.33
C GLY A 24 -3.96 -34.32 -9.65
N ALA A 25 -5.05 -33.99 -10.32
CA ALA A 25 -5.02 -33.19 -11.53
C ALA A 25 -4.20 -31.94 -11.20
N ALA A 26 -3.01 -31.81 -11.80
CA ALA A 26 -2.20 -30.62 -11.68
C ALA A 26 -3.08 -29.48 -12.20
N THR A 27 -3.52 -28.60 -11.32
CA THR A 27 -4.15 -27.36 -11.74
C THR A 27 -3.13 -26.66 -12.62
N THR A 28 -3.47 -26.45 -13.89
CA THR A 28 -2.58 -25.70 -14.80
C THR A 28 -2.39 -24.32 -14.20
N ALA A 29 -1.13 -23.88 -14.04
CA ALA A 29 -0.84 -22.53 -13.57
C ALA A 29 -1.50 -21.50 -14.50
N PRO A 30 -1.94 -20.35 -13.98
CA PRO A 30 -2.50 -19.28 -14.83
C PRO A 30 -1.44 -18.79 -15.82
N SER A 31 -1.85 -18.34 -17.01
CA SER A 31 -0.94 -17.66 -17.94
C SER A 31 -0.61 -16.24 -17.47
N LEU A 32 -1.55 -15.59 -16.78
CA LEU A 32 -1.38 -14.24 -16.23
C LEU A 32 -1.99 -14.14 -14.83
N VAL A 33 -1.21 -13.64 -13.89
CA VAL A 33 -1.72 -13.16 -12.60
C VAL A 33 -1.83 -11.65 -12.65
N VAL A 34 -3.01 -11.12 -12.28
CA VAL A 34 -3.21 -9.67 -12.12
C VAL A 34 -3.53 -9.39 -10.66
N VAL A 35 -2.70 -8.60 -10.00
CA VAL A 35 -2.94 -8.13 -8.63
C VAL A 35 -3.40 -6.67 -8.70
N ILE A 36 -4.65 -6.43 -8.33
CA ILE A 36 -5.25 -5.10 -8.28
C ILE A 36 -5.24 -4.62 -6.84
N SER A 37 -4.52 -3.54 -6.59
CA SER A 37 -4.57 -2.79 -5.34
C SER A 37 -5.36 -1.52 -5.54
N VAL A 38 -6.38 -1.30 -4.73
CA VAL A 38 -7.12 -0.03 -4.70
C VAL A 38 -6.77 0.69 -3.41
N ASP A 39 -6.03 1.79 -3.54
CA ASP A 39 -5.50 2.55 -2.41
C ASP A 39 -6.64 3.09 -1.54
N GLN A 40 -6.57 2.86 -0.23
CA GLN A 40 -7.55 3.30 0.76
C GLN A 40 -8.96 2.66 0.62
N LEU A 41 -9.07 1.49 -0.04
CA LEU A 41 -10.38 0.82 -0.19
C LEU A 41 -10.75 0.08 1.11
N ARG A 42 -11.69 0.64 1.84
CA ARG A 42 -12.29 -0.03 3.02
C ARG A 42 -13.12 -1.23 2.61
N ALA A 43 -13.11 -2.29 3.42
CA ALA A 43 -13.90 -3.49 3.13
C ALA A 43 -15.41 -3.22 3.04
N ASP A 44 -15.93 -2.31 3.89
CA ASP A 44 -17.35 -1.96 3.93
C ASP A 44 -17.87 -1.26 2.66
N TYR A 45 -17.00 -0.67 1.84
CA TYR A 45 -17.42 -0.04 0.59
C TYR A 45 -18.00 -1.04 -0.41
N LEU A 46 -17.46 -2.27 -0.44
CA LEU A 46 -17.97 -3.30 -1.36
C LEU A 46 -19.39 -3.74 -1.01
N GLU A 47 -19.80 -3.68 0.26
CA GLU A 47 -21.16 -3.95 0.70
C GLU A 47 -22.06 -2.72 0.52
N ARG A 48 -21.61 -1.54 1.00
CA ARG A 48 -22.38 -0.29 0.98
C ARG A 48 -22.75 0.15 -0.43
N PHE A 49 -21.84 -0.03 -1.40
CA PHE A 49 -22.03 0.44 -2.77
C PHE A 49 -22.39 -0.67 -3.75
N ALA A 50 -22.50 -1.94 -3.30
CA ALA A 50 -22.85 -3.08 -4.15
C ALA A 50 -24.10 -2.86 -5.04
N PRO A 51 -25.19 -2.20 -4.57
CA PRO A 51 -26.36 -1.96 -5.41
C PRO A 51 -26.11 -1.02 -6.60
N TYR A 52 -24.98 -0.30 -6.60
CA TYR A 52 -24.64 0.71 -7.61
C TYR A 52 -23.49 0.28 -8.51
N PHE A 53 -22.88 -0.86 -8.23
CA PHE A 53 -21.85 -1.47 -9.07
C PHE A 53 -22.47 -2.11 -10.30
N SER A 54 -21.66 -2.19 -11.36
CA SER A 54 -21.97 -2.96 -12.55
C SER A 54 -21.95 -4.47 -12.26
N ASP A 55 -22.57 -5.24 -13.12
CA ASP A 55 -22.54 -6.71 -13.01
C ASP A 55 -21.18 -7.31 -13.32
N ASP A 56 -20.30 -6.59 -14.04
CA ASP A 56 -19.03 -7.07 -14.60
C ASP A 56 -17.78 -6.59 -13.86
N GLY A 57 -17.92 -5.68 -12.85
CA GLY A 57 -16.84 -5.16 -12.02
C GLY A 57 -16.70 -5.91 -10.67
N PHE A 58 -16.77 -5.17 -9.57
CA PHE A 58 -16.68 -5.75 -8.21
C PHE A 58 -17.71 -6.84 -7.98
N ASN A 59 -18.95 -6.65 -8.46
CA ASN A 59 -20.02 -7.65 -8.33
C ASN A 59 -19.67 -8.96 -9.03
N ARG A 60 -18.99 -8.93 -10.18
CA ARG A 60 -18.51 -10.14 -10.86
C ARG A 60 -17.44 -10.85 -10.05
N LEU A 61 -16.43 -10.09 -9.59
CA LEU A 61 -15.35 -10.67 -8.78
C LEU A 61 -15.87 -11.33 -7.50
N ALA A 62 -16.86 -10.72 -6.84
CA ALA A 62 -17.49 -11.28 -5.64
C ALA A 62 -18.37 -12.50 -5.95
N ARG A 63 -19.17 -12.47 -7.02
CA ARG A 63 -20.13 -13.53 -7.39
C ARG A 63 -19.44 -14.78 -7.94
N GLU A 64 -18.45 -14.60 -8.81
CA GLU A 64 -17.77 -15.67 -9.56
C GLU A 64 -16.43 -16.05 -8.95
N GLY A 65 -15.96 -15.31 -7.93
CA GLY A 65 -14.71 -15.51 -7.23
C GLY A 65 -14.87 -15.97 -5.78
N LEU A 66 -13.78 -15.93 -5.05
CA LEU A 66 -13.68 -16.21 -3.62
C LEU A 66 -13.48 -14.91 -2.85
N THR A 67 -14.37 -14.58 -1.93
CA THR A 67 -14.29 -13.42 -1.06
C THR A 67 -13.92 -13.85 0.36
N PHE A 68 -12.92 -13.21 0.95
CA PHE A 68 -12.66 -13.28 2.38
C PHE A 68 -13.30 -12.08 3.07
N ALA A 69 -14.29 -12.31 3.91
CA ALA A 69 -15.08 -11.25 4.54
C ALA A 69 -14.36 -10.61 5.75
N ASP A 70 -13.35 -11.26 6.33
CA ASP A 70 -12.60 -10.80 7.51
C ASP A 70 -11.08 -10.77 7.19
N SER A 71 -10.66 -9.89 6.26
CA SER A 71 -9.28 -9.75 5.84
C SER A 71 -8.65 -8.46 6.38
N HIS A 72 -7.46 -8.56 6.99
CA HIS A 72 -6.87 -7.46 7.72
C HIS A 72 -5.36 -7.35 7.53
N TYR A 73 -4.86 -6.13 7.61
CA TYR A 73 -3.46 -5.90 7.95
C TYR A 73 -3.21 -6.17 9.43
N ARG A 74 -2.15 -6.91 9.73
CA ARG A 74 -1.77 -7.24 11.12
C ARG A 74 -0.90 -6.18 11.77
N HIS A 75 -0.22 -5.33 10.97
CA HIS A 75 0.65 -4.26 11.47
C HIS A 75 -0.13 -2.97 11.80
N SER A 76 0.49 -2.07 12.57
CA SER A 76 -0.16 -0.85 13.07
C SER A 76 -0.10 0.32 12.09
N LEU A 77 1.05 0.54 11.43
CA LEU A 77 1.23 1.69 10.53
C LEU A 77 0.70 1.35 9.14
N THR A 78 -0.62 1.38 8.99
CA THR A 78 -1.35 1.12 7.74
C THR A 78 -1.22 2.31 6.79
N LYS A 79 -0.12 2.32 6.03
CA LYS A 79 0.24 3.35 5.06
C LYS A 79 0.54 2.73 3.70
N THR A 80 0.49 3.53 2.63
CA THR A 80 0.66 3.07 1.24
C THR A 80 1.92 2.23 1.05
N GLY A 81 3.09 2.73 1.46
CA GLY A 81 4.36 2.01 1.28
C GLY A 81 4.38 0.66 2.00
N PRO A 82 4.18 0.60 3.32
CA PRO A 82 4.09 -0.67 4.05
C PRO A 82 3.03 -1.61 3.50
N GLY A 83 1.82 -1.11 3.19
CA GLY A 83 0.71 -1.92 2.70
C GLY A 83 1.03 -2.63 1.38
N HIS A 84 1.51 -1.88 0.37
CA HIS A 84 1.92 -2.47 -0.91
C HIS A 84 3.10 -3.44 -0.77
N ALA A 85 4.05 -3.16 0.15
CA ALA A 85 5.17 -4.05 0.38
C ALA A 85 4.72 -5.42 0.95
N VAL A 86 3.75 -5.45 1.87
CA VAL A 86 3.23 -6.69 2.47
C VAL A 86 2.61 -7.61 1.43
N MET A 87 1.83 -7.06 0.47
CA MET A 87 1.01 -7.85 -0.46
C MET A 87 1.79 -8.96 -1.17
N LEU A 88 2.95 -8.64 -1.73
CA LEU A 88 3.70 -9.60 -2.54
C LEU A 88 5.02 -10.07 -1.91
N THR A 89 5.38 -9.55 -0.72
CA THR A 89 6.48 -10.12 0.09
C THR A 89 5.99 -11.14 1.12
N GLY A 90 4.73 -11.02 1.59
CA GLY A 90 4.18 -11.85 2.65
C GLY A 90 4.76 -11.60 4.03
N VAL A 91 5.42 -10.44 4.25
CA VAL A 91 6.02 -10.03 5.53
C VAL A 91 5.69 -8.58 5.87
N HIS A 92 5.88 -8.18 7.12
CA HIS A 92 5.61 -6.84 7.61
C HIS A 92 6.87 -5.97 7.67
N ALA A 93 6.70 -4.70 8.06
CA ALA A 93 7.76 -3.69 8.05
C ALA A 93 8.98 -4.06 8.91
N ASN A 94 8.79 -4.82 9.99
CA ASN A 94 9.87 -5.36 10.83
C ASN A 94 10.86 -6.26 10.06
N ILE A 95 10.46 -6.78 8.89
CA ILE A 95 11.27 -7.63 8.02
C ILE A 95 11.56 -6.93 6.70
N HIS A 96 10.52 -6.48 5.95
CA HIS A 96 10.76 -5.85 4.65
C HIS A 96 11.33 -4.43 4.74
N GLY A 97 11.34 -3.81 5.92
CA GLY A 97 12.01 -2.53 6.21
C GLY A 97 11.29 -1.27 5.71
N ILE A 98 10.17 -1.37 5.00
CA ILE A 98 9.36 -0.21 4.58
C ILE A 98 8.42 0.16 5.73
N ILE A 99 8.84 1.09 6.58
CA ILE A 99 8.12 1.43 7.82
C ILE A 99 7.00 2.45 7.61
N ALA A 100 7.11 3.29 6.58
CA ALA A 100 6.17 4.35 6.21
C ALA A 100 6.38 4.73 4.73
N ASN A 101 5.66 5.73 4.23
CA ASN A 101 5.91 6.31 2.90
C ASN A 101 7.24 7.08 2.88
N GLU A 102 7.58 7.69 4.01
CA GLU A 102 8.80 8.44 4.24
C GLU A 102 9.21 8.27 5.70
N TRP A 103 10.50 8.40 5.99
CA TRP A 103 11.05 8.39 7.35
C TRP A 103 12.29 9.25 7.47
N LEU A 104 12.65 9.66 8.69
CA LEU A 104 13.87 10.38 8.97
C LEU A 104 15.08 9.43 9.07
N LEU A 105 16.15 9.77 8.39
CA LEU A 105 17.45 9.16 8.62
C LEU A 105 18.04 9.66 9.96
N ARG A 106 18.73 8.78 10.68
CA ARG A 106 19.35 9.13 11.97
C ARG A 106 20.68 9.90 11.81
N THR A 107 20.69 10.92 10.94
CA THR A 107 21.87 11.72 10.57
C THR A 107 21.95 13.03 11.36
N TRP A 108 21.90 12.95 12.68
CA TRP A 108 21.97 14.13 13.54
C TRP A 108 23.23 14.99 13.28
N PRO A 109 23.16 16.34 13.36
CA PRO A 109 21.96 17.17 13.65
C PRO A 109 21.05 17.43 12.43
N ALA A 110 21.52 17.16 11.22
CA ALA A 110 20.78 17.36 9.98
C ALA A 110 20.01 16.08 9.62
N LEU A 111 18.80 15.96 10.13
CA LEU A 111 17.93 14.83 9.81
C LEU A 111 17.41 14.98 8.38
N GLU A 112 17.76 14.04 7.51
CA GLU A 112 17.23 13.95 6.16
C GLU A 112 15.98 13.07 6.15
N GLN A 113 14.94 13.50 5.43
CA GLN A 113 13.80 12.67 5.13
C GLN A 113 14.06 11.89 3.85
N VAL A 114 13.77 10.60 3.86
CA VAL A 114 13.92 9.70 2.71
C VAL A 114 12.58 9.10 2.35
N ASN A 115 12.24 9.07 1.05
CA ASN A 115 11.07 8.38 0.55
C ASN A 115 11.33 6.86 0.45
N CYS A 116 10.31 6.04 0.69
CA CYS A 116 10.42 4.58 0.76
C CYS A 116 10.92 3.90 -0.53
N VAL A 117 10.87 4.57 -1.66
CA VAL A 117 11.39 4.10 -2.95
C VAL A 117 12.47 5.04 -3.54
N GLU A 118 12.98 5.98 -2.73
CA GLU A 118 14.05 6.88 -3.17
C GLU A 118 15.32 6.11 -3.50
N ASP A 119 15.93 6.45 -4.64
CA ASP A 119 17.22 5.95 -5.05
C ASP A 119 17.93 6.97 -5.95
N ARG A 120 18.90 7.68 -5.40
CA ARG A 120 19.64 8.74 -6.11
C ARG A 120 20.44 8.21 -7.30
N ASP A 121 20.75 6.90 -7.31
CA ASP A 121 21.50 6.24 -8.37
C ASP A 121 20.60 5.81 -9.56
N SER A 122 19.28 5.93 -9.42
CA SER A 122 18.28 5.48 -10.39
C SER A 122 17.36 6.63 -10.83
N PRO A 123 17.87 7.64 -11.58
CA PRO A 123 17.10 8.81 -12.02
C PRO A 123 15.84 8.42 -12.81
N LEU A 124 14.86 9.34 -12.81
CA LEU A 124 13.60 9.17 -13.55
C LEU A 124 13.85 9.19 -15.07
N VAL A 125 13.04 8.40 -15.77
CA VAL A 125 13.01 8.29 -17.23
C VAL A 125 11.59 8.62 -17.72
N GLY A 126 11.48 9.50 -18.72
CA GLY A 126 10.18 9.93 -19.29
C GLY A 126 9.60 11.19 -18.67
N ALA A 127 10.13 11.67 -17.55
CA ALA A 127 9.76 12.96 -16.96
C ALA A 127 10.69 14.07 -17.42
N ALA A 128 10.16 15.29 -17.55
CA ALA A 128 11.01 16.47 -17.52
C ALA A 128 11.67 16.57 -16.14
N PRO A 129 12.94 17.03 -16.03
CA PRO A 129 13.58 17.23 -14.74
C PRO A 129 12.74 18.18 -13.89
N ILE A 130 12.11 17.67 -12.85
CA ILE A 130 11.35 18.51 -11.92
C ILE A 130 12.35 19.07 -10.93
N THR A 131 12.54 20.38 -10.99
CA THR A 131 13.38 21.10 -10.04
C THR A 131 12.53 21.46 -8.83
N VAL A 132 12.80 20.83 -7.68
CA VAL A 132 12.12 21.14 -6.40
C VAL A 132 12.98 22.16 -5.64
N ARG A 133 12.38 23.23 -5.15
CA ARG A 133 13.05 24.14 -4.20
C ARG A 133 13.02 23.53 -2.80
N SER A 134 14.16 23.20 -2.25
CA SER A 134 14.28 22.91 -0.82
C SER A 134 14.13 24.20 0.02
N PRO A 135 13.83 24.10 1.32
CA PRO A 135 13.76 25.27 2.22
C PRO A 135 15.04 26.12 2.28
N GLY A 136 16.18 25.61 1.77
CA GLY A 136 17.45 26.33 1.66
C GLY A 136 17.69 27.01 0.31
N GLY A 137 16.74 26.98 -0.63
CA GLY A 137 16.86 27.60 -1.95
C GLY A 137 17.68 26.82 -2.98
N VAL A 138 18.14 25.62 -2.66
CA VAL A 138 18.82 24.71 -3.60
C VAL A 138 17.76 23.98 -4.43
N LEU A 139 17.92 24.04 -5.75
CA LEU A 139 17.09 23.26 -6.67
C LEU A 139 17.60 21.83 -6.70
N GLU A 140 16.95 20.94 -5.94
CA GLU A 140 17.22 19.50 -6.03
C GLU A 140 16.38 18.91 -7.16
N ALA A 141 17.02 18.14 -8.05
CA ALA A 141 16.28 17.27 -8.97
C ALA A 141 15.51 16.25 -8.13
N LYS A 142 14.26 15.93 -8.52
CA LYS A 142 13.54 14.82 -7.90
C LYS A 142 14.44 13.60 -7.90
N THR A 143 14.70 13.05 -6.74
CA THR A 143 15.56 11.87 -6.60
C THR A 143 14.96 10.71 -7.38
N GLY A 144 15.81 9.84 -7.95
CA GLY A 144 15.38 8.65 -8.67
C GLY A 144 14.63 7.67 -7.78
N ARG A 145 14.15 6.58 -8.39
CA ARG A 145 13.28 5.58 -7.74
C ARG A 145 13.75 4.16 -8.02
N SER A 146 13.73 3.31 -7.00
CA SER A 146 13.94 1.86 -7.13
C SER A 146 13.38 1.11 -5.92
N PRO A 147 13.32 -0.23 -5.93
CA PRO A 147 12.98 -1.04 -4.76
C PRO A 147 14.15 -1.19 -3.77
N ARG A 148 15.16 -0.33 -3.79
CA ARG A 148 16.39 -0.42 -2.98
C ARG A 148 16.12 -0.59 -1.48
N HIS A 149 15.10 0.09 -0.98
CA HIS A 149 14.77 0.06 0.44
C HIS A 149 13.93 -1.16 0.85
N LEU A 150 13.37 -1.92 -0.10
CA LEU A 150 12.66 -3.16 0.16
C LEU A 150 13.66 -4.28 0.46
N LEU A 151 13.66 -4.80 1.69
CA LEU A 151 14.66 -5.80 2.12
C LEU A 151 14.23 -7.24 1.85
N ALA A 152 12.93 -7.49 1.67
CA ALA A 152 12.38 -8.80 1.32
C ALA A 152 12.26 -8.96 -0.20
N SER A 153 12.21 -10.20 -0.69
CA SER A 153 11.84 -10.53 -2.06
C SER A 153 10.33 -10.69 -2.20
N THR A 154 9.82 -10.50 -3.42
CA THR A 154 8.41 -10.64 -3.75
C THR A 154 8.12 -11.96 -4.45
N VAL A 155 6.82 -12.29 -4.62
CA VAL A 155 6.39 -13.38 -5.51
C VAL A 155 6.87 -13.14 -6.94
N GLY A 156 6.90 -11.87 -7.41
CA GLY A 156 7.46 -11.51 -8.71
C GLY A 156 8.94 -11.84 -8.82
N ASP A 157 9.73 -11.61 -7.76
CA ASP A 157 11.13 -12.03 -7.73
C ASP A 157 11.27 -13.57 -7.81
N GLN A 158 10.43 -14.33 -7.08
CA GLN A 158 10.45 -15.79 -7.14
C GLN A 158 10.08 -16.31 -8.53
N LEU A 159 9.12 -15.65 -9.19
CA LEU A 159 8.74 -15.96 -10.57
C LEU A 159 9.93 -15.77 -11.53
N LYS A 160 10.63 -14.66 -11.42
CA LYS A 160 11.84 -14.36 -12.21
C LYS A 160 12.99 -15.33 -11.90
N LEU A 161 13.19 -15.71 -10.64
CA LEU A 161 14.20 -16.70 -10.25
C LEU A 161 13.89 -18.09 -10.83
N ARG A 162 12.62 -18.47 -10.93
CA ARG A 162 12.19 -19.78 -11.45
C ARG A 162 12.24 -19.86 -12.96
N TYR A 163 11.77 -18.84 -13.68
CA TYR A 163 11.52 -18.87 -15.11
C TYR A 163 12.45 -17.94 -15.92
N GLY A 164 13.25 -17.10 -15.25
CA GLY A 164 14.14 -16.14 -15.91
C GLY A 164 13.37 -15.18 -16.83
N PRO A 165 13.87 -14.97 -18.05
CA PRO A 165 13.23 -14.04 -19.01
C PRO A 165 11.93 -14.58 -19.62
N ALA A 166 11.59 -15.87 -19.41
CA ALA A 166 10.33 -16.44 -19.92
C ALA A 166 9.10 -15.91 -19.16
N ALA A 167 9.25 -15.59 -17.86
CA ALA A 167 8.22 -14.92 -17.09
C ALA A 167 8.43 -13.42 -17.09
N LYS A 168 7.35 -12.66 -17.18
CA LYS A 168 7.36 -11.19 -17.15
C LYS A 168 6.68 -10.67 -15.91
N VAL A 169 7.29 -9.67 -15.27
CA VAL A 169 6.78 -9.03 -14.05
C VAL A 169 6.75 -7.53 -14.27
N PHE A 170 5.54 -6.96 -14.26
CA PHE A 170 5.33 -5.54 -14.46
C PHE A 170 4.43 -4.92 -13.40
N GLY A 171 4.63 -3.63 -13.12
CA GLY A 171 3.76 -2.83 -12.27
C GLY A 171 3.36 -1.52 -12.91
N VAL A 172 2.10 -1.13 -12.73
CA VAL A 172 1.59 0.19 -13.08
C VAL A 172 0.79 0.77 -11.94
N ALA A 173 0.95 2.05 -11.67
CA ALA A 173 0.14 2.78 -10.71
C ALA A 173 0.23 4.29 -10.98
N ASP A 174 -0.59 5.07 -10.28
CA ASP A 174 -0.36 6.50 -10.19
C ASP A 174 0.84 6.79 -9.25
N LYS A 175 0.88 6.19 -8.06
CA LYS A 175 1.97 6.36 -7.09
C LYS A 175 3.17 5.45 -7.40
N ASP A 176 4.37 6.02 -7.41
CA ASP A 176 5.66 5.33 -7.58
C ASP A 176 5.80 4.08 -6.68
N ARG A 177 5.54 4.24 -5.38
CA ARG A 177 5.66 3.18 -4.37
C ARG A 177 4.69 2.02 -4.57
N ALA A 178 3.51 2.27 -5.12
CA ALA A 178 2.55 1.23 -5.43
C ALA A 178 3.05 0.34 -6.59
N ALA A 179 3.52 0.94 -7.69
CA ALA A 179 4.07 0.20 -8.81
C ALA A 179 5.34 -0.58 -8.43
N ILE A 180 6.25 0.05 -7.67
CA ILE A 180 7.59 -0.49 -7.36
C ILE A 180 7.54 -1.59 -6.30
N LEU A 181 6.82 -1.37 -5.18
CA LEU A 181 6.88 -2.29 -4.04
C LEU A 181 6.11 -3.59 -4.26
N MET A 182 5.10 -3.57 -5.15
CA MET A 182 4.40 -4.80 -5.55
C MET A 182 5.21 -5.67 -6.53
N THR A 183 6.13 -5.11 -7.29
CA THR A 183 6.85 -5.89 -8.32
C THR A 183 8.13 -6.52 -7.83
N GLY A 184 8.86 -5.86 -6.93
CA GLY A 184 10.12 -6.34 -6.38
C GLY A 184 11.35 -5.89 -7.17
N LYS A 185 12.47 -6.60 -6.96
CA LYS A 185 13.79 -6.20 -7.44
C LYS A 185 14.17 -6.77 -8.80
N LEU A 186 13.50 -7.83 -9.25
CA LEU A 186 13.79 -8.52 -10.50
C LEU A 186 12.74 -8.24 -11.59
N ALA A 187 11.84 -7.28 -11.35
CA ALA A 187 10.79 -6.92 -12.28
C ALA A 187 11.34 -6.41 -13.63
N ASP A 188 10.63 -6.68 -14.71
CA ASP A 188 10.94 -6.19 -16.06
C ASP A 188 10.61 -4.70 -16.23
N GLY A 189 9.72 -4.16 -15.39
CA GLY A 189 9.39 -2.75 -15.36
C GLY A 189 8.38 -2.38 -14.29
N ALA A 190 8.52 -1.17 -13.75
CA ALA A 190 7.50 -0.49 -12.97
C ALA A 190 7.31 0.90 -13.55
N TYR A 191 6.05 1.28 -13.75
CA TYR A 191 5.66 2.54 -14.38
C TYR A 191 4.64 3.26 -13.50
N TRP A 192 4.78 4.56 -13.39
CA TRP A 192 3.86 5.40 -12.61
C TRP A 192 3.66 6.74 -13.32
N THR A 193 2.84 7.63 -12.75
CA THR A 193 2.58 8.93 -13.35
C THR A 193 3.29 10.06 -12.62
N GLU A 194 3.81 11.01 -13.37
CA GLU A 194 4.37 12.27 -12.88
C GLU A 194 3.83 13.41 -13.74
N SER A 195 3.04 14.29 -13.14
CA SER A 195 2.40 15.41 -13.85
C SER A 195 1.72 14.96 -15.14
N GLY A 196 0.89 13.92 -15.05
CA GLY A 196 0.13 13.37 -16.16
C GLY A 196 0.94 12.62 -17.23
N ARG A 197 2.18 12.27 -16.97
CA ARG A 197 3.05 11.49 -17.87
C ARG A 197 3.43 10.17 -17.23
N VAL A 198 3.42 9.12 -18.05
CA VAL A 198 3.99 7.84 -17.67
C VAL A 198 5.51 7.97 -17.57
N VAL A 199 6.05 7.53 -16.47
CA VAL A 199 7.48 7.54 -16.17
C VAL A 199 7.93 6.20 -15.61
N THR A 200 9.25 5.98 -15.60
CA THR A 200 9.94 4.90 -14.91
C THR A 200 11.26 5.43 -14.34
N SER A 201 12.17 4.55 -13.98
CA SER A 201 13.53 4.93 -13.59
C SER A 201 14.58 4.10 -14.32
N THR A 202 15.83 4.58 -14.28
CA THR A 202 16.96 3.86 -14.87
C THR A 202 17.25 2.53 -14.18
N PHE A 203 16.67 2.26 -13.00
CA PHE A 203 16.69 0.94 -12.37
C PHE A 203 16.06 -0.13 -13.26
N TYR A 204 14.95 0.22 -13.92
CA TYR A 204 14.21 -0.71 -14.78
C TYR A 204 14.63 -0.58 -16.25
N ARG A 205 14.72 0.64 -16.77
CA ARG A 205 14.97 0.91 -18.19
C ARG A 205 15.73 2.21 -18.39
N ALA A 206 16.71 2.19 -19.30
CA ALA A 206 17.45 3.40 -19.67
C ALA A 206 16.60 4.42 -20.46
N GLU A 207 15.57 3.93 -21.18
CA GLU A 207 14.66 4.74 -21.99
C GLU A 207 13.23 4.24 -21.80
N LEU A 208 12.27 5.16 -21.93
CA LEU A 208 10.85 4.80 -21.90
C LEU A 208 10.50 3.99 -23.17
N PRO A 209 9.76 2.86 -23.05
CA PRO A 209 9.32 2.10 -24.21
C PRO A 209 8.55 2.98 -25.21
N THR A 210 8.70 2.69 -26.51
CA THR A 210 8.11 3.49 -27.58
C THR A 210 6.60 3.64 -27.45
N TYR A 211 5.90 2.60 -26.98
CA TYR A 211 4.46 2.66 -26.76
C TYR A 211 4.08 3.64 -25.63
N PHE A 212 4.86 3.75 -24.55
CA PHE A 212 4.63 4.76 -23.52
C PHE A 212 5.10 6.16 -23.97
N THR A 213 6.11 6.25 -24.81
CA THR A 213 6.46 7.52 -25.45
C THR A 213 5.31 8.04 -26.32
N ALA A 214 4.68 7.16 -27.12
CA ALA A 214 3.48 7.48 -27.90
C ALA A 214 2.29 7.85 -27.02
N PHE A 215 2.05 7.07 -25.94
CA PHE A 215 1.00 7.34 -24.96
C PHE A 215 1.14 8.74 -24.33
N ASN A 216 2.35 9.11 -23.94
CA ASN A 216 2.64 10.44 -23.38
C ASN A 216 2.44 11.57 -24.40
N ALA A 217 2.69 11.30 -25.70
CA ALA A 217 2.52 12.29 -26.77
C ALA A 217 1.04 12.64 -27.02
N GLU A 218 0.10 11.79 -26.63
CA GLU A 218 -1.34 12.05 -26.76
C GLU A 218 -1.85 13.12 -25.80
N GLN A 219 -1.12 13.45 -24.74
CA GLN A 219 -1.46 14.49 -23.76
C GLN A 219 -2.87 14.30 -23.18
N ARG A 220 -3.23 13.07 -22.82
CA ARG A 220 -4.59 12.68 -22.39
C ARG A 220 -5.06 13.46 -21.16
N VAL A 221 -4.16 13.73 -20.23
CA VAL A 221 -4.47 14.45 -18.99
C VAL A 221 -4.81 15.90 -19.27
N GLU A 222 -4.06 16.57 -20.15
CA GLU A 222 -4.29 17.97 -20.52
C GLU A 222 -5.64 18.20 -21.21
N GLN A 223 -6.18 17.18 -21.88
CA GLN A 223 -7.52 17.23 -22.47
C GLN A 223 -8.64 17.34 -21.43
N CYS A 224 -8.32 17.04 -20.15
CA CYS A 224 -9.26 17.19 -19.04
C CYS A 224 -9.27 18.60 -18.45
N PHE A 225 -8.39 19.52 -18.86
CA PHE A 225 -8.35 20.88 -18.33
C PHE A 225 -9.68 21.60 -18.51
N GLY A 226 -10.25 22.07 -17.41
CA GLY A 226 -11.54 22.76 -17.38
C GLY A 226 -12.77 21.86 -17.51
N ARG A 227 -12.59 20.54 -17.62
CA ARG A 227 -13.68 19.56 -17.54
C ARG A 227 -14.32 19.60 -16.17
N GLU A 228 -15.60 19.20 -16.07
CA GLU A 228 -16.29 19.09 -14.81
C GLU A 228 -16.44 17.63 -14.37
N TRP A 229 -16.12 17.37 -13.12
CA TRP A 229 -16.49 16.13 -12.45
C TRP A 229 -17.87 16.31 -11.84
N THR A 230 -18.86 15.63 -12.42
CA THR A 230 -20.26 15.59 -11.97
C THR A 230 -20.57 14.22 -11.41
N ARG A 231 -21.57 14.11 -10.56
CA ARG A 231 -22.04 12.80 -10.05
C ARG A 231 -22.51 11.92 -11.20
N LEU A 232 -22.18 10.62 -11.11
CA LEU A 232 -22.52 9.61 -12.09
C LEU A 232 -23.98 9.13 -11.95
N LEU A 233 -24.46 9.02 -10.71
CA LEU A 233 -25.82 8.56 -10.37
C LEU A 233 -26.69 9.77 -10.00
N ASP A 234 -28.01 9.52 -9.80
CA ASP A 234 -28.93 10.56 -9.30
C ASP A 234 -28.42 11.11 -7.95
N PRO A 235 -28.32 12.44 -7.76
CA PRO A 235 -27.88 13.03 -6.50
C PRO A 235 -28.59 12.54 -5.24
N LYS A 236 -29.87 12.16 -5.35
CA LYS A 236 -30.64 11.60 -4.24
C LYS A 236 -30.11 10.26 -3.73
N ILE A 237 -29.44 9.50 -4.59
CA ILE A 237 -28.80 8.25 -4.19
C ILE A 237 -27.64 8.56 -3.26
N TYR A 238 -26.78 9.52 -3.62
CA TYR A 238 -25.67 9.93 -2.77
C TYR A 238 -26.15 10.47 -1.43
N GLU A 239 -27.15 11.34 -1.44
CA GLU A 239 -27.75 11.85 -0.20
C GLU A 239 -28.31 10.75 0.71
N ALA A 240 -28.95 9.74 0.12
CA ALA A 240 -29.52 8.61 0.87
C ALA A 240 -28.44 7.69 1.48
N VAL A 241 -27.30 7.52 0.80
CA VAL A 241 -26.24 6.60 1.22
C VAL A 241 -25.19 7.30 2.10
N GLN A 242 -24.80 8.53 1.74
CA GLN A 242 -23.67 9.24 2.33
C GLN A 242 -24.10 10.45 3.19
N GLY A 243 -25.33 10.96 3.04
CA GLY A 243 -25.79 12.18 3.67
C GLY A 243 -25.57 13.42 2.80
N PRO A 244 -25.43 14.63 3.39
CA PRO A 244 -25.29 15.87 2.63
C PRO A 244 -23.96 15.95 1.88
N ASP A 245 -23.98 16.65 0.71
CA ASP A 245 -22.80 16.91 -0.14
C ASP A 245 -21.78 17.87 0.51
N ASP A 246 -22.18 18.68 1.46
CA ASP A 246 -21.33 19.63 2.20
C ASP A 246 -21.31 19.23 3.68
N ALA A 247 -20.52 18.19 4.00
CA ALA A 247 -20.42 17.72 5.36
C ALA A 247 -19.31 18.47 6.13
N GLU A 248 -19.54 18.66 7.44
CA GLU A 248 -18.53 19.27 8.30
C GLU A 248 -17.28 18.38 8.39
N GLY A 249 -16.11 19.00 8.28
CA GLY A 249 -14.83 18.34 8.31
C GLY A 249 -14.25 17.95 6.93
N GLU A 250 -15.05 18.02 5.86
CA GLU A 250 -14.54 17.86 4.50
C GLU A 250 -13.62 19.02 4.09
N ALA A 251 -12.59 18.74 3.31
CA ALA A 251 -11.66 19.72 2.78
C ALA A 251 -11.98 20.08 1.31
N SER A 252 -11.53 21.25 0.89
CA SER A 252 -11.28 21.54 -0.53
C SER A 252 -9.82 21.15 -0.81
N GLU A 253 -9.61 20.19 -1.71
CA GLU A 253 -8.28 19.69 -2.05
C GLU A 253 -7.91 20.06 -3.48
N ALA A 254 -6.64 20.35 -3.73
CA ALA A 254 -6.09 20.58 -5.07
C ALA A 254 -6.85 21.61 -5.92
N GLY A 255 -7.45 22.63 -5.29
CA GLY A 255 -8.28 23.64 -5.98
C GLY A 255 -9.68 23.16 -6.40
N LEU A 256 -10.07 21.93 -6.03
CA LEU A 256 -11.42 21.42 -6.21
C LEU A 256 -12.35 21.91 -5.09
N THR A 257 -13.62 22.15 -5.43
CA THR A 257 -14.65 22.55 -4.46
C THR A 257 -15.01 21.44 -3.49
N ARG A 258 -15.60 21.75 -2.34
CA ARG A 258 -16.13 20.75 -1.40
C ARG A 258 -17.34 20.01 -1.94
N THR A 259 -18.12 20.65 -2.79
CA THR A 259 -19.36 20.10 -3.36
C THR A 259 -19.26 19.87 -4.85
N PHE A 260 -20.13 19.03 -5.39
CA PHE A 260 -20.30 18.86 -6.82
C PHE A 260 -21.10 20.03 -7.47
N PRO A 261 -20.84 20.37 -8.78
CA PRO A 261 -19.80 19.84 -9.63
C PRO A 261 -18.41 20.39 -9.32
N LYS A 262 -17.34 19.66 -9.72
CA LYS A 262 -15.96 20.08 -9.50
C LYS A 262 -15.27 20.36 -10.84
N ARG A 263 -14.77 21.59 -11.01
CA ARG A 263 -14.02 21.97 -12.19
C ARG A 263 -12.55 21.56 -12.05
N ILE A 264 -12.03 20.87 -13.07
CA ILE A 264 -10.67 20.34 -13.08
C ILE A 264 -9.73 21.35 -13.74
N ASP A 265 -9.27 22.33 -12.98
CA ASP A 265 -8.32 23.34 -13.45
C ASP A 265 -7.30 23.73 -12.36
N GLY A 266 -7.41 23.14 -11.15
CA GLY A 266 -6.57 23.48 -10.01
C GLY A 266 -6.80 24.91 -9.51
N GLY A 267 -7.95 25.55 -9.82
CA GLY A 267 -8.22 26.95 -9.55
C GLY A 267 -7.41 27.92 -10.43
N GLN A 268 -6.82 27.44 -11.53
CA GLN A 268 -5.93 28.19 -12.41
C GLN A 268 -6.54 28.42 -13.80
N LYS A 269 -6.01 29.43 -14.52
CA LYS A 269 -6.42 29.73 -15.90
C LYS A 269 -5.62 28.96 -16.95
N THR A 270 -4.53 28.34 -16.57
CA THR A 270 -3.58 27.64 -17.45
C THR A 270 -3.13 26.35 -16.81
N ILE A 271 -2.78 25.37 -17.65
CA ILE A 271 -2.21 24.10 -17.22
C ILE A 271 -0.89 24.34 -16.47
N GLY A 272 -0.77 23.75 -15.29
CA GLY A 272 0.41 23.81 -14.44
C GLY A 272 0.32 22.76 -13.32
N LYS A 273 1.19 22.85 -12.32
CA LYS A 273 1.26 21.89 -11.22
C LYS A 273 -0.11 21.67 -10.55
N ASP A 274 -0.82 22.75 -10.24
CA ASP A 274 -2.09 22.69 -9.52
C ASP A 274 -3.18 21.96 -10.33
N PHE A 275 -3.14 22.06 -11.66
CA PHE A 275 -4.05 21.31 -12.53
C PHE A 275 -3.77 19.80 -12.47
N TYR A 276 -2.50 19.38 -12.55
CA TYR A 276 -2.16 17.96 -12.45
C TYR A 276 -2.54 17.40 -11.09
N GLU A 277 -2.34 18.16 -10.02
CA GLU A 277 -2.76 17.79 -8.67
C GLU A 277 -4.30 17.68 -8.57
N ALA A 278 -5.06 18.59 -9.20
CA ALA A 278 -6.52 18.48 -9.30
C ALA A 278 -6.97 17.25 -10.11
N TYR A 279 -6.31 16.98 -11.23
CA TYR A 279 -6.60 15.80 -12.06
C TYR A 279 -6.42 14.50 -11.29
N ASP A 280 -5.33 14.37 -10.54
CA ASP A 280 -5.01 13.18 -9.73
C ASP A 280 -6.09 12.87 -8.66
N HIS A 281 -6.94 13.86 -8.29
CA HIS A 281 -8.08 13.68 -7.40
C HIS A 281 -9.37 13.27 -8.14
N THR A 282 -9.33 13.05 -9.44
CA THR A 282 -10.51 12.74 -10.24
C THR A 282 -10.53 11.28 -10.70
N PRO A 283 -11.72 10.69 -10.99
CA PRO A 283 -11.81 9.30 -11.45
C PRO A 283 -11.06 8.99 -12.73
N TRP A 284 -10.71 9.99 -13.55
CA TRP A 284 -9.96 9.80 -14.78
C TRP A 284 -8.50 9.39 -14.56
N ASP A 285 -7.96 9.63 -13.38
CA ASP A 285 -6.65 9.13 -13.00
C ASP A 285 -6.64 7.58 -12.93
N ASN A 286 -7.69 6.98 -12.37
CA ASN A 286 -7.84 5.52 -12.42
C ASN A 286 -8.02 4.98 -13.84
N GLU A 287 -8.74 5.71 -14.73
CA GLU A 287 -8.85 5.34 -16.14
C GLU A 287 -7.48 5.35 -16.83
N LEU A 288 -6.64 6.36 -16.54
CA LEU A 288 -5.28 6.47 -17.07
C LEU A 288 -4.42 5.26 -16.66
N VAL A 289 -4.47 4.85 -15.38
CA VAL A 289 -3.75 3.65 -14.89
C VAL A 289 -4.25 2.38 -15.58
N ALA A 290 -5.56 2.24 -15.79
CA ALA A 290 -6.12 1.10 -16.54
C ALA A 290 -5.64 1.08 -18.00
N ASP A 291 -5.51 2.25 -18.64
CA ASP A 291 -4.96 2.36 -19.99
C ASP A 291 -3.47 1.99 -20.03
N MET A 292 -2.67 2.40 -19.03
CA MET A 292 -1.28 1.94 -18.90
C MET A 292 -1.18 0.41 -18.77
N ALA A 293 -2.08 -0.21 -18.01
CA ALA A 293 -2.16 -1.67 -17.88
C ALA A 293 -2.49 -2.34 -19.24
N ARG A 294 -3.43 -1.77 -20.02
CA ARG A 294 -3.78 -2.26 -21.35
C ARG A 294 -2.58 -2.18 -22.32
N GLU A 295 -1.82 -1.08 -22.28
CA GLU A 295 -0.60 -0.93 -23.09
C GLU A 295 0.43 -2.03 -22.76
N LEU A 296 0.66 -2.34 -21.49
CA LEU A 296 1.56 -3.43 -21.09
C LEU A 296 1.08 -4.80 -21.57
N ILE A 297 -0.22 -5.10 -21.37
CA ILE A 297 -0.80 -6.38 -21.81
C ILE A 297 -0.58 -6.60 -23.31
N VAL A 298 -0.76 -5.56 -24.12
CA VAL A 298 -0.63 -5.65 -25.58
C VAL A 298 0.84 -5.70 -26.00
N ASN A 299 1.63 -4.71 -25.58
CA ASN A 299 2.97 -4.52 -26.14
C ASN A 299 3.99 -5.50 -25.57
N GLU A 300 3.84 -5.88 -24.28
CA GLU A 300 4.67 -6.90 -23.65
C GLU A 300 4.08 -8.32 -23.84
N LYS A 301 2.89 -8.46 -24.46
CA LYS A 301 2.20 -9.74 -24.71
C LYS A 301 2.00 -10.56 -23.44
N LEU A 302 1.55 -9.90 -22.35
CA LEU A 302 1.39 -10.57 -21.06
C LEU A 302 0.34 -11.67 -21.11
N GLY A 303 0.67 -12.83 -20.53
CA GLY A 303 -0.18 -14.01 -20.51
C GLY A 303 -0.34 -14.72 -21.85
N GLN A 304 0.47 -14.38 -22.86
CA GLN A 304 0.37 -14.93 -24.23
C GLN A 304 1.56 -15.84 -24.60
N ALA A 305 2.57 -15.95 -23.74
CA ALA A 305 3.70 -16.84 -23.95
C ALA A 305 3.43 -18.23 -23.38
N ASP A 306 3.91 -19.27 -24.06
CA ASP A 306 3.86 -20.64 -23.53
C ASP A 306 4.97 -20.88 -22.50
N GLY A 307 4.65 -21.62 -21.46
CA GLY A 307 5.63 -22.24 -20.55
C GLY A 307 5.99 -21.47 -19.28
N ALA A 308 5.58 -20.21 -19.11
CA ALA A 308 5.77 -19.46 -17.86
C ALA A 308 4.60 -18.51 -17.63
N PRO A 309 4.12 -18.36 -16.40
CA PRO A 309 3.12 -17.35 -16.05
C PRO A 309 3.75 -15.96 -15.97
N ASP A 310 2.95 -14.93 -16.29
CA ASP A 310 3.31 -13.53 -16.11
C ASP A 310 2.58 -12.92 -14.89
N LEU A 311 3.13 -11.83 -14.36
CA LEU A 311 2.53 -11.06 -13.25
C LEU A 311 2.41 -9.60 -13.62
N LEU A 312 1.20 -9.05 -13.48
CA LEU A 312 0.91 -7.61 -13.61
C LEU A 312 0.31 -7.09 -12.30
N ALA A 313 0.99 -6.15 -11.65
CA ALA A 313 0.48 -5.41 -10.52
C ALA A 313 -0.12 -4.07 -11.00
N VAL A 314 -1.36 -3.78 -10.59
CA VAL A 314 -2.09 -2.55 -10.94
C VAL A 314 -2.52 -1.84 -9.67
N GLY A 315 -2.05 -0.61 -9.48
CA GLY A 315 -2.37 0.21 -8.30
C GLY A 315 -3.24 1.42 -8.65
N PHE A 316 -4.50 1.40 -8.25
CA PHE A 316 -5.41 2.54 -8.39
C PHE A 316 -5.32 3.42 -7.14
N SER A 317 -4.75 4.63 -7.26
CA SER A 317 -4.42 5.46 -6.09
C SER A 317 -5.31 6.69 -5.91
N GLN A 318 -6.19 6.98 -6.85
CA GLN A 318 -7.07 8.16 -6.79
C GLN A 318 -8.02 8.14 -5.59
N THR A 319 -8.51 6.97 -5.19
CA THR A 319 -9.41 6.79 -4.04
C THR A 319 -8.81 7.28 -2.72
N ASP A 320 -7.50 7.11 -2.52
CA ASP A 320 -6.79 7.63 -1.35
C ASP A 320 -6.77 9.17 -1.32
N LYS A 321 -6.48 9.79 -2.45
CA LYS A 321 -6.46 11.26 -2.57
C LYS A 321 -7.84 11.84 -2.25
N VAL A 322 -8.90 11.26 -2.80
CA VAL A 322 -10.29 11.66 -2.52
C VAL A 322 -10.67 11.40 -1.06
N GLY A 323 -10.35 10.22 -0.56
CA GLY A 323 -10.65 9.86 0.83
C GLY A 323 -9.97 10.77 1.84
N HIS A 324 -8.73 11.19 1.58
CA HIS A 324 -8.02 12.17 2.42
C HIS A 324 -8.74 13.53 2.49
N GLY A 325 -9.26 14.01 1.39
CA GLY A 325 -9.95 15.30 1.33
C GLY A 325 -11.37 15.24 1.92
N TYR A 326 -12.16 14.32 1.41
CA TYR A 326 -13.61 14.33 1.65
C TYR A 326 -14.06 13.29 2.68
N GLY A 327 -13.22 12.31 3.01
CA GLY A 327 -13.55 11.26 3.98
C GLY A 327 -14.35 10.10 3.39
N PRO A 328 -14.54 9.01 4.19
CA PRO A 328 -15.16 7.77 3.73
C PRO A 328 -16.69 7.85 3.53
N ASP A 329 -17.32 8.91 4.00
CA ASP A 329 -18.77 9.11 3.95
C ASP A 329 -19.18 10.26 3.02
N SER A 330 -18.32 10.61 2.05
CA SER A 330 -18.54 11.69 1.08
C SER A 330 -19.18 11.21 -0.22
N HIS A 331 -19.82 12.12 -0.94
CA HIS A 331 -20.31 11.86 -2.30
C HIS A 331 -19.16 11.53 -3.25
N GLU A 332 -18.01 12.18 -3.07
CA GLU A 332 -16.81 12.05 -3.87
C GLU A 332 -16.25 10.63 -3.84
N ILE A 333 -16.13 10.06 -2.63
CA ILE A 333 -15.60 8.69 -2.50
C ILE A 333 -16.57 7.66 -3.09
N MET A 334 -17.89 7.84 -2.89
CA MET A 334 -18.88 6.96 -3.51
C MET A 334 -18.82 7.04 -5.03
N ASP A 335 -18.76 8.25 -5.61
CA ASP A 335 -18.67 8.45 -7.06
C ASP A 335 -17.38 7.86 -7.65
N ALA A 336 -16.25 8.09 -6.96
CA ALA A 336 -14.95 7.55 -7.36
C ALA A 336 -14.97 6.02 -7.41
N ILE A 337 -15.52 5.37 -6.39
CA ILE A 337 -15.56 3.89 -6.30
C ILE A 337 -16.55 3.28 -7.30
N VAL A 338 -17.73 3.90 -7.50
CA VAL A 338 -18.70 3.43 -8.51
C VAL A 338 -18.17 3.60 -9.93
N ARG A 339 -17.34 4.61 -10.19
CA ARG A 339 -16.64 4.77 -11.49
C ARG A 339 -15.48 3.78 -11.63
N LEU A 340 -14.72 3.57 -10.56
CA LEU A 340 -13.65 2.58 -10.54
C LEU A 340 -14.18 1.16 -10.81
N ASP A 341 -15.36 0.81 -10.29
CA ASP A 341 -16.04 -0.46 -10.64
C ASP A 341 -16.16 -0.64 -12.16
N ARG A 342 -16.58 0.40 -12.88
CA ARG A 342 -16.70 0.37 -14.34
C ARG A 342 -15.34 0.28 -15.03
N THR A 343 -14.36 1.01 -14.53
CA THR A 343 -12.98 0.95 -15.03
C THR A 343 -12.39 -0.47 -14.88
N ILE A 344 -12.65 -1.12 -13.73
CA ILE A 344 -12.24 -2.52 -13.49
C ILE A 344 -13.03 -3.48 -14.41
N ALA A 345 -14.33 -3.30 -14.58
CA ALA A 345 -15.15 -4.11 -15.50
C ALA A 345 -14.59 -4.05 -16.94
N ASP A 346 -14.27 -2.86 -17.43
CA ASP A 346 -13.68 -2.64 -18.74
C ASP A 346 -12.26 -3.24 -18.86
N LEU A 347 -11.46 -3.18 -17.79
CA LEU A 347 -10.14 -3.83 -17.74
C LEU A 347 -10.27 -5.36 -17.77
N LEU A 348 -11.18 -5.94 -16.99
CA LEU A 348 -11.45 -7.38 -17.00
C LEU A 348 -11.93 -7.86 -18.37
N LYS A 349 -12.84 -7.13 -19.02
CA LYS A 349 -13.30 -7.40 -20.39
C LYS A 349 -12.15 -7.34 -21.39
N PHE A 350 -11.24 -6.38 -21.24
CA PHE A 350 -10.07 -6.27 -22.10
C PHE A 350 -9.12 -7.46 -21.92
N ILE A 351 -8.84 -7.86 -20.67
CA ILE A 351 -8.02 -9.04 -20.36
C ILE A 351 -8.67 -10.30 -20.93
N ASP A 352 -9.99 -10.45 -20.83
CA ASP A 352 -10.72 -11.59 -21.42
C ASP A 352 -10.52 -11.66 -22.93
N GLY A 353 -10.61 -10.52 -23.61
CA GLY A 353 -10.41 -10.45 -25.06
C GLY A 353 -8.97 -10.70 -25.52
N LYS A 354 -7.95 -10.51 -24.66
CA LYS A 354 -6.53 -10.66 -25.03
C LYS A 354 -5.89 -11.95 -24.55
N VAL A 355 -6.24 -12.40 -23.35
CA VAL A 355 -5.65 -13.55 -22.67
C VAL A 355 -6.70 -14.64 -22.41
N GLY A 356 -7.94 -14.23 -22.18
CA GLY A 356 -9.03 -15.08 -21.67
C GLY A 356 -9.01 -15.18 -20.15
N LEU A 357 -10.05 -14.70 -19.47
CA LEU A 357 -10.12 -14.73 -17.99
C LEU A 357 -10.01 -16.14 -17.41
N LYS A 358 -10.42 -17.16 -18.17
CA LYS A 358 -10.25 -18.58 -17.79
C LYS A 358 -8.79 -19.02 -17.65
N ASN A 359 -7.84 -18.26 -18.20
CA ASN A 359 -6.40 -18.50 -18.13
C ASN A 359 -5.72 -17.58 -17.10
N CYS A 360 -6.48 -16.72 -16.41
CA CYS A 360 -5.97 -15.73 -15.49
C CYS A 360 -6.32 -16.04 -14.04
N THR A 361 -5.50 -15.55 -13.12
CA THR A 361 -5.87 -15.37 -11.71
C THR A 361 -5.87 -13.89 -11.40
N ILE A 362 -6.98 -13.38 -10.90
CA ILE A 362 -7.14 -11.99 -10.50
C ILE A 362 -7.25 -11.93 -8.98
N VAL A 363 -6.50 -11.02 -8.36
CA VAL A 363 -6.61 -10.70 -6.93
C VAL A 363 -6.95 -9.23 -6.83
N LEU A 364 -7.95 -8.89 -6.00
CA LEU A 364 -8.27 -7.51 -5.67
C LEU A 364 -8.22 -7.32 -4.17
N THR A 365 -7.47 -6.31 -3.74
CA THR A 365 -7.32 -5.91 -2.33
C THR A 365 -7.02 -4.41 -2.22
N ALA A 366 -6.67 -3.94 -1.04
CA ALA A 366 -6.23 -2.58 -0.76
C ALA A 366 -4.97 -2.59 0.12
N ASP A 367 -4.25 -1.50 0.14
CA ASP A 367 -3.07 -1.30 0.98
C ASP A 367 -3.43 -0.82 2.40
N HIS A 368 -4.58 -0.18 2.59
CA HIS A 368 -5.20 0.22 3.87
C HIS A 368 -6.61 0.76 3.64
N GLY A 369 -7.29 1.04 4.74
CA GLY A 369 -8.52 1.83 4.76
C GLY A 369 -8.28 3.29 5.20
N VAL A 370 -9.29 3.91 5.84
CA VAL A 370 -9.20 5.30 6.30
C VAL A 370 -10.14 5.57 7.48
N ALA A 371 -9.71 6.44 8.39
CA ALA A 371 -10.54 6.88 9.51
C ALA A 371 -11.71 7.75 9.02
N PRO A 372 -12.90 7.65 9.65
CA PRO A 372 -13.98 8.59 9.42
C PRO A 372 -13.57 10.00 9.87
N LEU A 373 -14.22 11.03 9.33
CA LEU A 373 -14.05 12.40 9.80
C LEU A 373 -14.44 12.49 11.27
N PRO A 374 -13.63 13.10 12.15
CA PRO A 374 -13.96 13.29 13.56
C PRO A 374 -15.31 13.99 13.78
N GLU A 375 -15.62 14.98 12.95
CA GLU A 375 -16.88 15.75 12.98
C GLU A 375 -18.08 14.84 12.68
N ARG A 376 -17.93 13.89 11.74
CA ARG A 376 -18.97 12.92 11.41
C ARG A 376 -19.27 12.00 12.59
N ILE A 377 -18.22 11.49 13.24
CA ILE A 377 -18.36 10.65 14.44
C ILE A 377 -19.05 11.42 15.56
N GLN A 378 -18.66 12.66 15.79
CA GLN A 378 -19.27 13.52 16.82
C GLN A 378 -20.74 13.80 16.55
N ALA A 379 -21.13 13.97 15.29
CA ALA A 379 -22.52 14.15 14.89
C ALA A 379 -23.36 12.89 15.10
N MET A 380 -22.78 11.71 14.87
CA MET A 380 -23.45 10.41 15.05
C MET A 380 -23.56 9.98 16.53
N SER A 381 -22.56 10.28 17.33
CA SER A 381 -22.52 9.91 18.75
C SER A 381 -21.69 10.89 19.56
N ARG A 382 -22.36 11.63 20.46
CA ARG A 382 -21.68 12.58 21.36
C ARG A 382 -20.86 11.88 22.46
N ASP A 383 -21.09 10.60 22.69
CA ASP A 383 -20.41 9.83 23.73
C ASP A 383 -19.07 9.24 23.25
N VAL A 384 -18.81 9.27 21.94
CA VAL A 384 -17.55 8.81 21.37
C VAL A 384 -16.55 9.95 21.35
N ALA A 385 -15.47 9.80 22.11
CA ALA A 385 -14.36 10.75 22.07
C ALA A 385 -13.66 10.68 20.70
N THR A 386 -13.51 11.81 20.07
CA THR A 386 -12.91 11.97 18.73
C THR A 386 -12.25 13.34 18.64
N GLY A 387 -11.37 13.54 17.67
CA GLY A 387 -10.78 14.85 17.44
C GLY A 387 -9.57 14.86 16.52
N ARG A 388 -9.14 16.08 16.23
CA ARG A 388 -7.96 16.39 15.43
C ARG A 388 -6.79 16.72 16.34
N VAL A 389 -5.63 16.10 16.08
CA VAL A 389 -4.41 16.30 16.86
C VAL A 389 -3.43 17.12 16.02
N LYS A 390 -2.82 18.11 16.67
CA LYS A 390 -1.64 18.80 16.13
C LYS A 390 -0.39 18.20 16.76
N GLY A 391 0.46 17.58 15.98
CA GLY A 391 1.70 17.02 16.49
C GLY A 391 2.57 18.01 17.27
N ALA A 392 2.57 19.29 16.89
CA ALA A 392 3.28 20.34 17.60
C ALA A 392 2.81 20.54 19.05
N ASP A 393 1.52 20.31 19.35
CA ASP A 393 0.99 20.44 20.72
C ASP A 393 1.51 19.29 21.59
N ILE A 394 1.63 18.07 21.02
CA ILE A 394 2.27 16.93 21.68
C ILE A 394 3.76 17.21 21.92
N ASP A 395 4.49 17.73 20.92
CA ASP A 395 5.90 18.08 21.04
C ASP A 395 6.14 19.08 22.18
N GLN A 396 5.33 20.13 22.25
CA GLN A 396 5.42 21.15 23.33
C GLN A 396 5.24 20.52 24.71
N GLN A 397 4.23 19.67 24.88
CA GLN A 397 3.97 18.97 26.14
C GLN A 397 5.14 18.05 26.51
N VAL A 398 5.62 17.24 25.55
CA VAL A 398 6.72 16.28 25.77
C VAL A 398 7.98 17.02 26.16
N PHE A 399 8.39 18.06 25.42
CA PHE A 399 9.64 18.78 25.70
C PHE A 399 9.56 19.54 27.02
N ALA A 400 8.43 20.15 27.36
CA ALA A 400 8.25 20.77 28.66
C ALA A 400 8.37 19.77 29.83
N ALA A 401 7.83 18.56 29.68
CA ALA A 401 7.96 17.51 30.69
C ALA A 401 9.40 17.03 30.83
N LEU A 402 10.17 16.93 29.73
CA LEU A 402 11.58 16.56 29.76
C LEU A 402 12.45 17.64 30.40
N ASP A 403 12.18 18.92 30.09
CA ASP A 403 12.86 20.07 30.72
C ASP A 403 12.60 20.11 32.24
N ALA A 404 11.38 19.83 32.66
CA ALA A 404 11.04 19.75 34.09
C ALA A 404 11.74 18.58 34.80
N LYS A 405 11.91 17.44 34.12
CA LYS A 405 12.50 16.22 34.70
C LYS A 405 14.03 16.27 34.71
N PHE A 406 14.67 16.77 33.65
CA PHE A 406 16.12 16.69 33.46
C PHE A 406 16.82 18.07 33.40
N GLY A 407 16.05 19.16 33.50
CA GLY A 407 16.54 20.54 33.26
C GLY A 407 16.69 20.82 31.76
N ALA A 408 16.43 22.07 31.35
CA ALA A 408 16.48 22.49 29.96
C ALA A 408 17.84 22.20 29.28
N LEU A 409 17.82 21.92 27.99
CA LEU A 409 19.02 21.76 27.19
C LEU A 409 19.65 23.13 26.87
N SER A 410 20.98 23.18 26.73
CA SER A 410 21.71 24.37 26.31
C SER A 410 22.09 24.30 24.82
N GLY A 411 22.50 25.42 24.24
CA GLY A 411 23.04 25.47 22.85
C GLY A 411 21.96 25.34 21.76
N GLY A 412 20.67 25.50 22.09
CA GLY A 412 19.58 25.36 21.12
C GLY A 412 19.26 23.92 20.73
N GLU A 413 19.80 22.94 21.47
CA GLU A 413 19.53 21.53 21.26
C GLU A 413 18.08 21.15 21.58
N ARG A 414 17.58 20.11 20.92
CA ARG A 414 16.25 19.52 21.16
C ARG A 414 16.38 18.13 21.75
N TRP A 415 15.42 17.70 22.54
CA TRP A 415 15.38 16.36 23.13
C TRP A 415 15.25 15.24 22.10
N ALA A 416 14.43 15.50 21.10
CA ALA A 416 14.09 14.53 20.07
C ALA A 416 13.61 15.25 18.80
N ALA A 417 13.54 14.50 17.68
CA ALA A 417 12.86 14.90 16.47
C ALA A 417 11.62 14.01 16.28
N ARG A 418 10.50 14.64 15.92
CA ARG A 418 9.25 13.92 15.62
C ARG A 418 9.30 13.39 14.18
N ASP A 419 8.87 12.15 14.00
CA ASP A 419 8.69 11.47 12.73
C ASP A 419 7.30 10.79 12.74
N GLY A 420 6.35 11.37 12.03
CA GLY A 420 4.94 11.00 12.18
C GLY A 420 4.47 11.14 13.63
N LEU A 421 4.01 10.05 14.21
CA LEU A 421 3.63 9.95 15.63
C LEU A 421 4.76 9.39 16.51
N GLY A 422 6.00 9.31 16.01
CA GLY A 422 7.15 8.80 16.75
C GLY A 422 8.19 9.86 17.06
N TYR A 423 9.19 9.49 17.88
CA TYR A 423 10.29 10.36 18.29
C TYR A 423 11.65 9.67 18.11
N HIS A 424 12.53 10.27 17.33
CA HIS A 424 13.97 9.94 17.30
C HIS A 424 14.69 10.74 18.38
N LEU A 425 15.34 10.08 19.33
CA LEU A 425 16.06 10.73 20.41
C LEU A 425 17.33 11.41 19.91
N ASN A 426 17.64 12.61 20.44
CA ASN A 426 18.83 13.34 20.09
C ASN A 426 20.04 12.82 20.87
N PRO A 427 21.10 12.29 20.21
CA PRO A 427 22.32 11.84 20.87
C PRO A 427 23.03 12.96 21.65
N ALA A 428 22.96 14.23 21.20
CA ALA A 428 23.56 15.36 21.89
C ALA A 428 22.83 15.66 23.21
N ALA A 429 21.50 15.50 23.26
CA ALA A 429 20.74 15.64 24.51
C ALA A 429 21.11 14.54 25.52
N LEU A 430 21.25 13.28 25.06
CA LEU A 430 21.74 12.18 25.89
C LEU A 430 23.11 12.46 26.50
N ALA A 431 24.05 12.92 25.65
CA ALA A 431 25.41 13.26 26.08
C ALA A 431 25.42 14.44 27.06
N GLN A 432 24.70 15.53 26.75
CA GLN A 432 24.65 16.74 27.60
C GLN A 432 24.10 16.46 29.01
N LYS A 433 23.12 15.58 29.11
CA LYS A 433 22.47 15.21 30.37
C LYS A 433 23.01 13.93 31.01
N GLN A 434 23.97 13.27 30.37
CA GLN A 434 24.55 11.98 30.81
C GLN A 434 23.47 10.91 31.06
N LEU A 435 22.49 10.84 30.15
CA LEU A 435 21.38 9.91 30.24
C LEU A 435 21.65 8.63 29.44
N ALA A 436 21.25 7.49 30.00
CA ALA A 436 21.11 6.28 29.22
C ALA A 436 19.93 6.42 28.22
N PRO A 437 20.02 5.88 26.99
CA PRO A 437 18.95 5.95 26.01
C PRO A 437 17.59 5.51 26.57
N GLU A 438 17.53 4.41 27.30
CA GLU A 438 16.32 3.86 27.91
C GLU A 438 15.65 4.83 28.90
N ALA A 439 16.45 5.63 29.63
CA ALA A 439 15.92 6.61 30.56
C ALA A 439 15.17 7.73 29.83
N LEU A 440 15.70 8.18 28.68
CA LEU A 440 15.05 9.19 27.85
C LEU A 440 13.86 8.59 27.06
N GLU A 441 13.98 7.37 26.52
CA GLU A 441 12.86 6.63 25.90
C GLU A 441 11.66 6.58 26.85
N ASN A 442 11.88 6.15 28.09
CA ASN A 442 10.83 6.03 29.09
C ASN A 442 10.24 7.39 29.47
N ALA A 443 11.07 8.43 29.58
CA ALA A 443 10.58 9.78 29.88
C ALA A 443 9.74 10.36 28.76
N VAL A 444 10.14 10.19 27.50
CA VAL A 444 9.33 10.58 26.33
C VAL A 444 8.01 9.80 26.31
N ARG A 445 8.06 8.48 26.53
CA ARG A 445 6.86 7.64 26.59
C ARG A 445 5.90 8.11 27.67
N GLU A 446 6.38 8.35 28.89
CA GLU A 446 5.58 8.86 30.01
C GLU A 446 4.93 10.21 29.66
N ALA A 447 5.69 11.13 29.06
CA ALA A 447 5.20 12.45 28.69
C ALA A 447 4.12 12.39 27.60
N VAL A 448 4.34 11.58 26.55
CA VAL A 448 3.37 11.39 25.45
C VAL A 448 2.05 10.80 25.96
N LEU A 449 2.10 9.83 26.89
CA LEU A 449 0.91 9.20 27.47
C LEU A 449 0.03 10.14 28.32
N GLN A 450 0.53 11.32 28.69
CA GLN A 450 -0.30 12.36 29.34
C GLN A 450 -1.22 13.08 28.36
N HIS A 451 -0.98 12.98 27.04
CA HIS A 451 -1.84 13.63 26.05
C HIS A 451 -3.17 12.87 25.93
N PRO A 452 -4.33 13.54 26.02
CA PRO A 452 -5.63 12.89 26.11
C PRO A 452 -6.02 12.07 24.88
N ALA A 453 -5.47 12.40 23.70
CA ALA A 453 -5.70 11.66 22.46
C ALA A 453 -4.81 10.42 22.29
N VAL A 454 -3.78 10.21 23.11
CA VAL A 454 -2.87 9.08 23.01
C VAL A 454 -3.45 7.85 23.71
N ALA A 455 -3.47 6.71 23.02
CA ALA A 455 -3.90 5.42 23.55
C ALA A 455 -2.73 4.61 24.11
N ALA A 456 -1.60 4.61 23.40
CA ALA A 456 -0.43 3.83 23.77
C ALA A 456 0.85 4.47 23.23
N ALA A 457 1.97 4.15 23.89
CA ALA A 457 3.30 4.48 23.41
C ALA A 457 4.27 3.35 23.75
N TYR A 458 5.13 3.01 22.81
CA TYR A 458 6.08 1.90 22.92
C TYR A 458 7.48 2.41 22.66
N THR A 459 8.41 2.08 23.56
CA THR A 459 9.82 2.39 23.40
C THR A 459 10.48 1.37 22.47
N ARG A 460 11.57 1.77 21.81
CA ARG A 460 12.46 0.89 21.06
C ARG A 460 12.86 -0.34 21.87
N THR A 461 13.30 -0.13 23.11
CA THR A 461 13.69 -1.20 24.03
C THR A 461 12.55 -2.20 24.23
N ARG A 462 11.30 -1.72 24.41
CA ARG A 462 10.14 -2.60 24.62
C ARG A 462 9.70 -3.33 23.36
N LEU A 463 9.80 -2.70 22.18
CA LEU A 463 9.47 -3.34 20.91
C LEU A 463 10.50 -4.40 20.49
N ALA A 464 11.77 -4.22 20.88
CA ALA A 464 12.83 -5.20 20.65
C ALA A 464 12.79 -6.40 21.63
N ASP A 465 12.15 -6.25 22.79
CA ASP A 465 11.96 -7.32 23.76
C ASP A 465 10.94 -8.35 23.24
N PRO A 466 11.28 -9.67 23.16
CA PRO A 466 10.37 -10.71 22.68
C PRO A 466 9.18 -10.99 23.61
N ALA A 467 9.17 -10.45 24.84
CA ALA A 467 8.06 -10.64 25.77
C ALA A 467 6.73 -10.16 25.13
N PRO A 468 5.62 -10.91 25.35
CA PRO A 468 4.34 -10.60 24.73
C PRO A 468 3.85 -9.17 25.02
N LEU A 469 3.21 -8.57 24.03
CA LEU A 469 2.50 -7.30 24.11
C LEU A 469 0.98 -7.53 23.99
N ASN A 470 0.20 -6.49 24.24
CA ASN A 470 -1.21 -6.52 23.87
C ASN A 470 -1.37 -6.44 22.33
N ARG A 471 -2.59 -6.62 21.79
CA ARG A 471 -2.87 -6.61 20.35
C ARG A 471 -2.28 -5.39 19.63
N VAL A 472 -2.42 -4.20 20.19
CA VAL A 472 -1.90 -2.95 19.60
C VAL A 472 -0.36 -2.95 19.62
N GLY A 473 0.25 -3.43 20.68
CA GLY A 473 1.70 -3.54 20.81
C GLY A 473 2.31 -4.55 19.85
N GLU A 474 1.65 -5.70 19.63
CA GLU A 474 2.10 -6.67 18.62
C GLU A 474 1.98 -6.11 17.21
N ALA A 475 0.88 -5.41 16.89
CA ALA A 475 0.73 -4.71 15.60
C ALA A 475 1.82 -3.64 15.43
N MET A 476 2.19 -2.93 16.51
CA MET A 476 3.28 -1.95 16.47
C MET A 476 4.64 -2.63 16.29
N ARG A 477 4.88 -3.81 16.88
CA ARG A 477 6.11 -4.60 16.70
C ARG A 477 6.29 -5.02 15.23
N LEU A 478 5.20 -5.39 14.54
CA LEU A 478 5.22 -5.69 13.11
C LEU A 478 5.54 -4.45 12.24
N SER A 479 5.26 -3.26 12.74
CA SER A 479 5.60 -1.98 12.07
C SER A 479 7.02 -1.49 12.39
N TYR A 480 7.72 -2.13 13.35
CA TYR A 480 8.95 -1.63 13.92
C TYR A 480 10.19 -2.26 13.28
N PHE A 481 10.99 -1.47 12.57
CA PHE A 481 12.30 -1.87 12.04
C PHE A 481 13.41 -1.01 12.66
N PRO A 482 14.25 -1.56 13.56
CA PRO A 482 15.19 -0.80 14.40
C PRO A 482 16.07 0.21 13.66
N PRO A 483 16.59 -0.07 12.44
CA PRO A 483 17.44 0.88 11.72
C PRO A 483 16.74 2.15 11.24
N ARG A 484 15.38 2.11 11.08
CA ARG A 484 14.60 3.21 10.47
C ARG A 484 13.56 3.80 11.42
N SER A 485 12.94 2.96 12.24
CA SER A 485 11.84 3.39 13.11
C SER A 485 12.28 4.34 14.22
N PRO A 486 11.39 5.25 14.67
CA PRO A 486 11.61 6.09 15.85
C PRO A 486 11.92 5.28 17.11
N ASP A 487 12.57 5.93 18.09
CA ASP A 487 12.90 5.31 19.39
C ASP A 487 11.70 5.19 20.33
N VAL A 488 10.70 6.06 20.14
CA VAL A 488 9.39 5.96 20.81
C VAL A 488 8.31 6.10 19.75
N MET A 489 7.40 5.13 19.67
CA MET A 489 6.29 5.11 18.72
C MET A 489 4.97 5.22 19.47
N THR A 490 4.05 6.03 18.96
CA THR A 490 2.76 6.34 19.58
C THR A 490 1.58 5.87 18.75
N VAL A 491 0.48 5.57 19.43
CA VAL A 491 -0.81 5.24 18.83
C VAL A 491 -1.86 6.18 19.43
N LEU A 492 -2.59 6.85 18.58
CA LEU A 492 -3.75 7.66 19.01
C LEU A 492 -4.92 6.76 19.41
N LYS A 493 -5.84 7.28 20.20
CA LYS A 493 -7.13 6.62 20.47
C LYS A 493 -7.95 6.50 19.18
N PRO A 494 -8.88 5.51 19.10
CA PRO A 494 -9.78 5.42 17.95
C PRO A 494 -10.46 6.76 17.68
N TYR A 495 -10.61 7.09 16.39
CA TYR A 495 -11.24 8.33 15.90
C TYR A 495 -10.50 9.65 16.23
N PHE A 496 -9.31 9.58 16.82
CA PHE A 496 -8.38 10.71 16.84
C PHE A 496 -7.43 10.58 15.65
N ILE A 497 -7.26 11.68 14.90
CA ILE A 497 -6.42 11.70 13.71
C ILE A 497 -5.30 12.74 13.83
N ASP A 498 -4.10 12.40 13.32
CA ASP A 498 -2.95 13.34 13.22
C ASP A 498 -3.10 14.22 11.98
N ARG A 499 -4.16 15.03 11.98
CA ARG A 499 -4.43 16.03 10.95
C ARG A 499 -5.21 17.20 11.57
N ALA A 500 -4.57 18.36 11.66
CA ALA A 500 -5.15 19.55 12.25
C ALA A 500 -6.15 20.28 11.34
N THR A 501 -6.01 20.10 10.01
CA THR A 501 -6.85 20.70 8.96
C THR A 501 -8.03 19.80 8.61
N PRO A 502 -9.09 20.31 7.93
CA PRO A 502 -10.15 19.47 7.38
C PRO A 502 -9.64 18.31 6.53
N GLY A 503 -10.48 17.29 6.31
CA GLY A 503 -10.12 16.02 5.72
C GLY A 503 -9.79 14.97 6.76
N THR A 504 -9.31 13.79 6.34
CA THR A 504 -8.95 12.67 7.23
C THR A 504 -7.62 12.03 6.86
N THR A 505 -7.21 11.03 7.62
CA THR A 505 -5.98 10.27 7.40
C THR A 505 -6.11 8.85 7.96
N HIS A 506 -5.10 8.04 7.77
CA HIS A 506 -4.97 6.65 8.16
C HIS A 506 -3.60 6.38 8.81
N GLY A 507 -3.32 5.16 9.18
CA GLY A 507 -2.04 4.76 9.78
C GLY A 507 -2.18 4.25 11.20
N THR A 508 -3.31 3.60 11.51
CA THR A 508 -3.64 3.10 12.85
C THR A 508 -3.93 1.59 12.84
N PRO A 509 -3.88 0.91 14.00
CA PRO A 509 -4.20 -0.52 14.09
C PRO A 509 -5.71 -0.81 14.19
N TYR A 510 -6.56 0.15 13.88
CA TYR A 510 -8.01 0.01 14.01
C TYR A 510 -8.68 -0.48 12.73
N ASP A 511 -9.84 -1.10 12.86
CA ASP A 511 -10.52 -1.79 11.75
C ASP A 511 -10.85 -0.86 10.58
N TYR A 512 -11.12 0.41 10.81
CA TYR A 512 -11.35 1.38 9.73
C TYR A 512 -10.13 1.63 8.83
N ASP A 513 -8.91 1.35 9.32
CA ASP A 513 -7.65 1.46 8.56
C ASP A 513 -7.12 0.11 8.08
N ASN A 514 -7.37 -0.98 8.82
CA ASN A 514 -6.71 -2.26 8.56
C ASN A 514 -7.63 -3.34 7.95
N HIS A 515 -8.98 -3.19 8.03
CA HIS A 515 -9.93 -4.10 7.39
C HIS A 515 -10.14 -3.69 5.94
N VAL A 516 -9.60 -4.47 5.03
CA VAL A 516 -9.61 -4.23 3.58
C VAL A 516 -10.23 -5.42 2.84
N PRO A 517 -10.77 -5.25 1.63
CA PRO A 517 -11.30 -6.37 0.87
C PRO A 517 -10.20 -7.32 0.42
N LEU A 518 -10.54 -8.61 0.26
CA LEU A 518 -9.68 -9.60 -0.39
C LEU A 518 -10.55 -10.53 -1.25
N LEU A 519 -10.46 -10.33 -2.57
CA LEU A 519 -11.20 -11.10 -3.57
C LEU A 519 -10.22 -11.82 -4.48
N TRP A 520 -10.53 -13.10 -4.77
CA TRP A 520 -9.77 -13.95 -5.68
C TRP A 520 -10.69 -14.44 -6.78
N PHE A 521 -10.21 -14.49 -8.01
CA PHE A 521 -11.00 -14.91 -9.16
C PHE A 521 -10.13 -15.67 -10.17
N GLY A 522 -10.68 -16.69 -10.82
CA GLY A 522 -10.06 -17.36 -11.97
C GLY A 522 -9.35 -18.67 -11.64
N VAL A 523 -8.21 -18.93 -12.29
CA VAL A 523 -7.47 -20.21 -12.18
C VAL A 523 -7.03 -20.46 -10.74
N GLY A 524 -7.26 -21.68 -10.26
CA GLY A 524 -6.91 -22.10 -8.89
C GLY A 524 -7.91 -21.65 -7.83
N VAL A 525 -8.92 -20.86 -8.20
CA VAL A 525 -9.88 -20.26 -7.25
C VAL A 525 -11.23 -20.98 -7.33
N LYS A 526 -11.74 -21.41 -6.18
CA LYS A 526 -13.10 -21.94 -6.07
C LYS A 526 -14.03 -20.85 -5.54
N PRO A 527 -15.08 -20.47 -6.28
CA PRO A 527 -16.01 -19.43 -5.85
C PRO A 527 -16.64 -19.69 -4.48
N GLY A 528 -16.89 -18.62 -3.73
CA GLY A 528 -17.54 -18.66 -2.44
C GLY A 528 -17.20 -17.49 -1.53
N VAL A 529 -17.73 -17.53 -0.31
CA VAL A 529 -17.42 -16.56 0.75
C VAL A 529 -16.82 -17.31 1.94
N ARG A 530 -15.71 -16.83 2.46
CA ARG A 530 -15.09 -17.31 3.68
C ARG A 530 -15.10 -16.22 4.74
N THR A 531 -15.37 -16.61 5.97
CA THR A 531 -15.53 -15.70 7.11
C THR A 531 -14.40 -15.84 8.15
N GLU A 532 -13.47 -16.78 7.92
CA GLU A 532 -12.28 -16.86 8.78
C GLU A 532 -11.38 -15.64 8.60
N ARG A 533 -10.79 -15.21 9.70
CA ARG A 533 -9.83 -14.10 9.68
C ARG A 533 -8.55 -14.48 8.96
N VAL A 534 -8.18 -13.65 7.99
CA VAL A 534 -6.95 -13.80 7.19
C VAL A 534 -6.13 -12.51 7.21
N GLY A 535 -4.82 -12.64 6.95
CA GLY A 535 -3.92 -11.51 6.78
C GLY A 535 -3.68 -11.18 5.31
N ILE A 536 -3.37 -9.94 4.99
CA ILE A 536 -2.93 -9.58 3.63
C ILE A 536 -1.56 -10.18 3.30
N ASP A 537 -0.76 -10.47 4.30
CA ASP A 537 0.50 -11.22 4.17
C ASP A 537 0.29 -12.69 3.72
N ASP A 538 -0.93 -13.25 3.83
CA ASP A 538 -1.31 -14.55 3.28
C ASP A 538 -1.38 -14.56 1.72
N LEU A 539 -1.42 -13.38 1.09
CA LEU A 539 -1.53 -13.22 -0.36
C LEU A 539 -0.30 -13.77 -1.09
N ALA A 540 0.91 -13.42 -0.63
CA ALA A 540 2.15 -13.85 -1.28
C ALA A 540 2.34 -15.37 -1.28
N PRO A 541 2.24 -16.11 -0.15
CA PRO A 541 2.35 -17.56 -0.17
C PRO A 541 1.23 -18.24 -0.99
N THR A 542 0.00 -17.69 -0.97
CA THR A 542 -1.10 -18.23 -1.78
C THR A 542 -0.83 -18.07 -3.28
N LEU A 543 -0.34 -16.91 -3.71
CA LEU A 543 0.06 -16.68 -5.12
C LEU A 543 1.22 -17.57 -5.52
N ALA A 544 2.23 -17.72 -4.67
CA ALA A 544 3.37 -18.61 -4.94
C ALA A 544 2.90 -20.05 -5.16
N HIS A 545 1.94 -20.52 -4.35
CA HIS A 545 1.31 -21.83 -4.50
C HIS A 545 0.59 -21.98 -5.86
N ILE A 546 -0.24 -21.00 -6.24
CA ILE A 546 -0.99 -21.00 -7.51
C ILE A 546 -0.02 -20.98 -8.72
N LEU A 547 1.07 -20.21 -8.61
CA LEU A 547 2.08 -20.08 -9.66
C LEU A 547 3.05 -21.27 -9.73
N GLY A 548 3.05 -22.16 -8.72
CA GLY A 548 4.00 -23.27 -8.63
C GLY A 548 5.46 -22.81 -8.45
N VAL A 549 5.67 -21.67 -7.79
CA VAL A 549 6.99 -21.14 -7.45
C VAL A 549 7.24 -21.25 -5.93
N PRO A 550 8.50 -21.21 -5.47
CA PRO A 550 8.78 -21.11 -4.04
C PRO A 550 8.14 -19.86 -3.44
N GLU A 551 7.67 -19.97 -2.21
CA GLU A 551 7.26 -18.79 -1.43
C GLU A 551 8.45 -17.82 -1.27
N PRO A 552 8.20 -16.51 -1.14
CA PRO A 552 9.26 -15.58 -0.73
C PRO A 552 9.91 -16.08 0.58
N PRO A 553 11.24 -16.15 0.67
CA PRO A 553 11.93 -16.88 1.75
C PRO A 553 11.62 -16.43 3.17
N LEU A 554 11.14 -15.20 3.33
CA LEU A 554 10.81 -14.61 4.63
C LEU A 554 9.30 -14.51 4.86
N ALA A 555 8.46 -15.04 3.96
CA ALA A 555 7.00 -14.96 4.09
C ALA A 555 6.52 -15.57 5.41
N GLU A 556 5.67 -14.85 6.13
CA GLU A 556 5.08 -15.25 7.41
C GLU A 556 3.61 -15.64 7.27
N GLY A 557 3.00 -15.30 6.14
CA GLY A 557 1.63 -15.67 5.81
C GLY A 557 1.47 -17.16 5.51
N ARG A 558 0.24 -17.61 5.33
CA ARG A 558 -0.11 -18.99 5.00
C ARG A 558 -0.79 -19.10 3.63
N VAL A 559 -0.73 -20.27 3.02
CA VAL A 559 -1.56 -20.59 1.85
C VAL A 559 -3.02 -20.70 2.27
N LEU A 560 -3.91 -19.96 1.61
CA LEU A 560 -5.33 -19.86 1.97
C LEU A 560 -6.18 -21.00 1.38
N PHE A 561 -5.82 -21.54 0.20
CA PHE A 561 -6.56 -22.61 -0.48
C PHE A 561 -5.69 -23.35 -1.51
#